data_68fdd338b14ddfa3ea1624c569679a0f
#
_entry.id   68fdd338b14ddfa3ea1624c569679a0f
#
_cell.length_a   1.000
_cell.length_b   1.000
_cell.length_c   1.000
_cell.angle_alpha   90.00
_cell.angle_beta   90.00
_cell.angle_gamma   90.00
#
_symmetry.space_group_name_H-M   'P 1'
#
loop_
_entity.id
_entity.type
_entity.pdbx_description
1 polymer ?
#
loop_
_entity_poly.entity_id
_entity_poly.type
_entity_poly.pdbx_seq_one_letter_code
_entity_poly.pdbx_strand_id
1 'polypeptide(L)'
;MTTTPMTYRRLGTSGLQVSTLSLGSWVTYHNQVDQKAATEMLAAAMDAGINFFDNAEVYANGRSEEVMGAAIKQLAWPRLNYVVSTKFYWGLAGKEEGINRKNTLNRKYLMQAIDGSLARMGLDFIDLIYCHRPDPQTPIEETVRAMSDIISQGKALYWGTSEWGAAEIHAAWHAADRHGWHKPVMEQPQYNLFHRQRVEKEYAKLYSDIGLGLTTWSPLASGLLTGKYASGMPEGSRGAMANMSYLRDDLLSADKNAAVAKLAPIADELACSTAQLALAWVAKNPHVSTVITGASKLSQLQQNLGALAVIDKLTPEVMERIDAVTAPLAA
;
A
#
# COMPACT_ATOMS: atom_id res chain seq x y z
N MET A 1 -9.31 2.03 27.67
CA MET A 1 -8.09 1.38 27.16
C MET A 1 -7.18 2.47 26.64
N THR A 2 -5.98 2.62 27.17
CA THR A 2 -4.99 3.56 26.64
C THR A 2 -4.57 3.06 25.25
N THR A 3 -4.93 3.79 24.21
CA THR A 3 -4.50 3.48 22.84
C THR A 3 -3.00 3.79 22.70
N THR A 4 -2.21 2.85 22.21
CA THR A 4 -0.82 3.10 21.87
C THR A 4 -0.78 4.21 20.81
N PRO A 5 0.01 5.29 21.01
CA PRO A 5 0.06 6.40 20.07
C PRO A 5 0.64 5.95 18.73
N MET A 6 0.17 6.57 17.65
CA MET A 6 0.73 6.38 16.31
C MET A 6 2.18 6.87 16.29
N THR A 7 3.05 6.10 15.67
CA THR A 7 4.43 6.49 15.38
C THR A 7 4.60 6.85 13.92
N TYR A 8 5.62 7.66 13.60
CA TYR A 8 5.88 8.14 12.25
C TYR A 8 7.30 7.77 11.83
N ARG A 9 7.45 7.43 10.55
CA ARG A 9 8.74 7.04 9.96
C ARG A 9 9.00 7.86 8.71
N ARG A 10 10.28 8.12 8.43
CA ARG A 10 10.66 8.72 7.15
C ARG A 10 10.35 7.77 6.00
N LEU A 11 9.91 8.34 4.87
CA LEU A 11 9.73 7.61 3.63
C LEU A 11 11.11 7.47 2.95
N GLY A 12 11.78 6.35 3.22
CA GLY A 12 13.17 6.16 2.81
C GLY A 12 14.09 7.26 3.35
N THR A 13 14.93 7.80 2.49
CA THR A 13 15.83 8.94 2.81
C THR A 13 15.17 10.30 2.63
N SER A 14 13.90 10.36 2.21
CA SER A 14 13.19 11.64 2.09
C SER A 14 12.90 12.27 3.45
N GLY A 15 12.63 13.58 3.46
CA GLY A 15 12.22 14.30 4.67
C GLY A 15 10.78 14.02 5.10
N LEU A 16 9.96 13.40 4.23
CA LEU A 16 8.55 13.14 4.49
C LEU A 16 8.37 12.08 5.56
N GLN A 17 7.50 12.35 6.53
CA GLN A 17 7.13 11.39 7.57
C GLN A 17 5.72 10.86 7.35
N VAL A 18 5.57 9.54 7.35
CA VAL A 18 4.30 8.84 7.23
C VAL A 18 4.02 8.02 8.48
N SER A 19 2.75 7.86 8.82
CA SER A 19 2.32 7.03 9.95
C SER A 19 2.69 5.56 9.72
N THR A 20 3.06 4.85 10.77
CA THR A 20 3.43 3.41 10.71
C THR A 20 2.34 2.54 10.11
N LEU A 21 1.08 2.85 10.38
CA LEU A 21 -0.07 2.28 9.69
C LEU A 21 -0.72 3.36 8.82
N SER A 22 -1.19 2.98 7.65
CA SER A 22 -1.89 3.85 6.70
C SER A 22 -3.19 3.20 6.23
N LEU A 23 -4.06 3.98 5.59
CA LEU A 23 -5.35 3.50 5.10
C LEU A 23 -5.39 3.52 3.58
N GLY A 24 -5.62 2.34 2.98
CA GLY A 24 -5.77 2.16 1.54
C GLY A 24 -7.24 2.05 1.12
N SER A 25 -7.53 2.53 -0.07
CA SER A 25 -8.88 2.53 -0.66
C SER A 25 -9.16 1.33 -1.58
N TRP A 26 -8.14 0.50 -1.88
CA TRP A 26 -8.27 -0.62 -2.82
C TRP A 26 -9.38 -1.60 -2.42
N VAL A 27 -10.26 -1.92 -3.35
CA VAL A 27 -11.42 -2.82 -3.22
C VAL A 27 -12.51 -2.31 -2.27
N THR A 28 -12.25 -1.28 -1.47
CA THR A 28 -13.19 -0.79 -0.45
C THR A 28 -14.05 0.37 -0.95
N TYR A 29 -13.45 1.44 -1.42
CA TYR A 29 -14.18 2.64 -1.82
C TYR A 29 -14.97 2.42 -3.10
N HIS A 30 -16.21 2.88 -3.11
CA HIS A 30 -17.21 2.70 -4.15
C HIS A 30 -17.74 1.25 -4.33
N ASN A 31 -16.98 0.23 -3.95
CA ASN A 31 -17.44 -1.18 -4.06
C ASN A 31 -18.12 -1.69 -2.78
N GLN A 32 -17.55 -1.41 -1.61
CA GLN A 32 -18.04 -1.88 -0.31
C GLN A 32 -18.39 -0.73 0.64
N VAL A 33 -17.88 0.48 0.37
CA VAL A 33 -17.99 1.66 1.22
C VAL A 33 -18.50 2.82 0.37
N ASP A 34 -19.64 3.38 0.77
CA ASP A 34 -20.20 4.58 0.15
C ASP A 34 -19.48 5.86 0.61
N GLN A 35 -19.89 7.02 0.09
CA GLN A 35 -19.26 8.30 0.40
C GLN A 35 -19.30 8.63 1.90
N LYS A 36 -20.42 8.36 2.58
CA LYS A 36 -20.59 8.67 4.00
C LYS A 36 -19.66 7.81 4.85
N ALA A 37 -19.68 6.49 4.63
CA ALA A 37 -18.85 5.56 5.36
C ALA A 37 -17.35 5.78 5.08
N ALA A 38 -16.98 6.19 3.85
CA ALA A 38 -15.60 6.57 3.52
C ALA A 38 -15.17 7.81 4.31
N THR A 39 -16.02 8.84 4.40
CA THR A 39 -15.73 10.06 5.15
C THR A 39 -15.58 9.76 6.66
N GLU A 40 -16.46 8.95 7.24
CA GLU A 40 -16.37 8.54 8.65
C GLU A 40 -15.09 7.73 8.94
N MET A 41 -14.70 6.86 8.00
CA MET A 41 -13.49 6.05 8.14
C MET A 41 -12.22 6.88 8.02
N LEU A 42 -12.17 7.83 7.09
CA LEU A 42 -11.04 8.76 6.96
C LEU A 42 -10.90 9.64 8.21
N ALA A 43 -12.03 10.17 8.73
CA ALA A 43 -12.03 10.95 9.97
C ALA A 43 -11.46 10.15 11.14
N ALA A 44 -11.97 8.94 11.36
CA ALA A 44 -11.50 8.07 12.44
C ALA A 44 -10.04 7.65 12.28
N ALA A 45 -9.56 7.47 11.04
CA ALA A 45 -8.17 7.18 10.76
C ALA A 45 -7.26 8.37 11.13
N MET A 46 -7.65 9.58 10.73
CA MET A 46 -6.92 10.81 11.07
C MET A 46 -6.90 11.05 12.59
N ASP A 47 -8.03 10.89 13.26
CA ASP A 47 -8.15 11.03 14.72
C ASP A 47 -7.25 10.02 15.47
N ALA A 48 -7.00 8.85 14.87
CA ALA A 48 -6.06 7.85 15.37
C ALA A 48 -4.59 8.12 15.00
N GLY A 49 -4.30 9.22 14.30
CA GLY A 49 -2.96 9.62 13.90
C GLY A 49 -2.48 9.06 12.56
N ILE A 50 -3.34 8.38 11.79
CA ILE A 50 -2.99 8.02 10.40
C ILE A 50 -2.93 9.30 9.59
N ASN A 51 -1.80 9.54 8.94
CA ASN A 51 -1.63 10.68 8.04
C ASN A 51 -1.48 10.29 6.57
N PHE A 52 -1.39 9.00 6.23
CA PHE A 52 -1.22 8.57 4.84
C PHE A 52 -2.43 7.77 4.33
N PHE A 53 -2.96 8.21 3.18
CA PHE A 53 -4.14 7.66 2.50
C PHE A 53 -3.78 7.25 1.08
N ASP A 54 -3.82 5.94 0.80
CA ASP A 54 -3.37 5.36 -0.46
C ASP A 54 -4.51 5.11 -1.44
N ASN A 55 -4.30 5.49 -2.70
CA ASN A 55 -5.24 5.33 -3.80
C ASN A 55 -4.52 4.94 -5.11
N ALA A 56 -5.27 4.73 -6.17
CA ALA A 56 -4.79 4.60 -7.54
C ALA A 56 -5.89 4.98 -8.54
N GLU A 57 -5.52 5.51 -9.71
CA GLU A 57 -6.49 5.87 -10.75
C GLU A 57 -7.38 4.71 -11.18
N VAL A 58 -6.83 3.50 -11.25
CA VAL A 58 -7.56 2.30 -11.70
C VAL A 58 -8.59 1.80 -10.67
N TYR A 59 -8.48 2.18 -9.40
CA TYR A 59 -9.37 1.68 -8.36
C TYR A 59 -10.80 2.15 -8.60
N ALA A 60 -11.71 1.16 -8.75
CA ALA A 60 -13.09 1.40 -9.16
C ALA A 60 -13.22 2.33 -10.39
N ASN A 61 -12.27 2.23 -11.33
CA ASN A 61 -12.22 3.04 -12.55
C ASN A 61 -12.28 4.56 -12.28
N GLY A 62 -11.45 5.06 -11.36
CA GLY A 62 -11.36 6.46 -10.96
C GLY A 62 -12.32 6.87 -9.84
N ARG A 63 -13.37 6.09 -9.57
CA ARG A 63 -14.36 6.40 -8.53
C ARG A 63 -13.78 6.42 -7.13
N SER A 64 -12.76 5.60 -6.86
CA SER A 64 -12.08 5.61 -5.57
C SER A 64 -11.41 6.96 -5.28
N GLU A 65 -10.82 7.58 -6.29
CA GLU A 65 -10.24 8.92 -6.18
C GLU A 65 -11.31 9.99 -5.96
N GLU A 66 -12.45 9.92 -6.67
CA GLU A 66 -13.58 10.83 -6.48
C GLU A 66 -14.15 10.74 -5.05
N VAL A 67 -14.33 9.53 -4.53
CA VAL A 67 -14.82 9.30 -3.15
C VAL A 67 -13.84 9.85 -2.13
N MET A 68 -12.54 9.58 -2.26
CA MET A 68 -11.52 10.08 -1.35
C MET A 68 -11.43 11.62 -1.41
N GLY A 69 -11.41 12.20 -2.60
CA GLY A 69 -11.35 13.65 -2.78
C GLY A 69 -12.55 14.37 -2.19
N ALA A 70 -13.77 13.86 -2.42
CA ALA A 70 -14.98 14.39 -1.82
C ALA A 70 -14.98 14.32 -0.28
N ALA A 71 -14.48 13.22 0.29
CA ALA A 71 -14.34 13.06 1.74
C ALA A 71 -13.32 14.05 2.33
N ILE A 72 -12.15 14.18 1.72
CA ILE A 72 -11.10 15.13 2.15
C ILE A 72 -11.64 16.56 2.10
N LYS A 73 -12.35 16.93 1.03
CA LYS A 73 -12.99 18.25 0.89
C LYS A 73 -14.02 18.49 2.00
N GLN A 74 -14.85 17.51 2.33
CA GLN A 74 -15.85 17.61 3.40
C GLN A 74 -15.21 17.75 4.77
N LEU A 75 -14.11 17.03 5.04
CA LEU A 75 -13.39 17.06 6.32
C LEU A 75 -12.56 18.33 6.49
N ALA A 76 -12.26 19.03 5.39
CA ALA A 76 -11.58 20.33 5.37
C ALA A 76 -10.26 20.36 6.19
N TRP A 77 -9.51 19.26 6.16
CA TRP A 77 -8.23 19.18 6.86
C TRP A 77 -7.19 20.16 6.28
N PRO A 78 -6.34 20.76 7.14
CA PRO A 78 -5.18 21.50 6.64
C PRO A 78 -4.32 20.59 5.75
N ARG A 79 -3.92 21.09 4.57
CA ARG A 79 -3.24 20.28 3.54
C ARG A 79 -1.95 19.62 4.03
N LEU A 80 -1.26 20.24 4.99
CA LEU A 80 -0.02 19.70 5.57
C LEU A 80 -0.23 18.54 6.56
N ASN A 81 -1.47 18.27 6.96
CA ASN A 81 -1.74 17.25 7.97
C ASN A 81 -1.89 15.84 7.38
N TYR A 82 -2.00 15.71 6.06
CA TYR A 82 -2.19 14.43 5.41
C TYR A 82 -1.33 14.27 4.14
N VAL A 83 -1.03 13.03 3.85
CA VAL A 83 -0.33 12.55 2.66
C VAL A 83 -1.29 11.71 1.84
N VAL A 84 -1.41 12.01 0.55
CA VAL A 84 -2.28 11.28 -0.37
C VAL A 84 -1.44 10.72 -1.51
N SER A 85 -1.76 9.50 -1.95
CA SER A 85 -1.11 8.90 -3.11
C SER A 85 -2.08 8.53 -4.23
N THR A 86 -1.54 8.43 -5.45
CA THR A 86 -2.16 7.73 -6.57
C THR A 86 -1.12 7.00 -7.41
N LYS A 87 -1.58 6.18 -8.38
CA LYS A 87 -0.71 5.28 -9.15
C LYS A 87 -1.18 5.21 -10.60
N PHE A 88 -0.24 5.09 -11.54
CA PHE A 88 -0.46 5.11 -12.98
C PHE A 88 0.12 3.87 -13.66
N TYR A 89 -0.64 3.20 -14.50
CA TYR A 89 -0.21 2.14 -15.41
C TYR A 89 -1.38 1.61 -16.26
N TRP A 90 -2.44 1.08 -15.62
CA TRP A 90 -3.51 0.38 -16.32
C TRP A 90 -4.47 1.30 -17.06
N GLY A 91 -4.51 2.58 -16.69
CA GLY A 91 -5.44 3.56 -17.21
C GLY A 91 -6.88 3.32 -16.75
N LEU A 92 -7.78 4.14 -17.25
CA LEU A 92 -9.22 4.03 -16.99
C LEU A 92 -9.92 3.34 -18.16
N ALA A 93 -10.90 2.49 -17.86
CA ALA A 93 -11.83 1.99 -18.86
C ALA A 93 -12.74 3.12 -19.35
N GLY A 94 -12.93 3.23 -20.65
CA GLY A 94 -13.76 4.26 -21.26
C GLY A 94 -14.23 3.87 -22.65
N LYS A 95 -15.12 4.69 -23.23
CA LYS A 95 -15.65 4.49 -24.57
C LYS A 95 -14.59 4.68 -25.68
N GLU A 96 -13.55 5.42 -25.38
CA GLU A 96 -12.46 5.69 -26.31
C GLU A 96 -11.25 4.85 -25.91
N GLU A 97 -10.99 3.81 -26.65
CA GLU A 97 -9.77 3.01 -26.51
C GLU A 97 -8.66 3.55 -27.41
N GLY A 98 -7.54 3.91 -26.82
CA GLY A 98 -6.36 4.38 -27.53
C GLY A 98 -5.12 3.60 -27.09
N ILE A 99 -4.19 3.37 -28.02
CA ILE A 99 -2.94 2.62 -27.81
C ILE A 99 -2.13 3.16 -26.62
N ASN A 100 -2.19 4.49 -26.39
CA ASN A 100 -1.39 5.16 -25.35
C ASN A 100 -2.14 5.37 -24.03
N ARG A 101 -3.21 4.63 -23.76
CA ARG A 101 -4.06 4.90 -22.57
C ARG A 101 -3.96 3.86 -21.46
N LYS A 102 -3.48 2.67 -21.77
CA LYS A 102 -3.51 1.52 -20.86
C LYS A 102 -2.20 0.74 -20.91
N ASN A 103 -1.84 0.15 -19.78
CA ASN A 103 -0.69 -0.74 -19.62
C ASN A 103 0.61 -0.10 -20.11
N THR A 104 0.82 1.16 -19.75
CA THR A 104 1.99 1.93 -20.18
C THR A 104 2.42 2.96 -19.15
N LEU A 105 3.70 3.31 -19.21
CA LEU A 105 4.30 4.42 -18.46
C LEU A 105 4.89 5.46 -19.42
N ASN A 106 4.44 5.48 -20.67
CA ASN A 106 4.91 6.47 -21.61
C ASN A 106 4.56 7.89 -21.16
N ARG A 107 5.38 8.85 -21.57
CA ARG A 107 5.24 10.25 -21.16
C ARG A 107 3.86 10.84 -21.47
N LYS A 108 3.30 10.52 -22.65
CA LYS A 108 2.01 11.06 -23.06
C LYS A 108 0.90 10.68 -22.09
N TYR A 109 0.88 9.42 -21.68
CA TYR A 109 -0.08 8.91 -20.71
C TYR A 109 0.14 9.52 -19.31
N LEU A 110 1.38 9.46 -18.79
CA LEU A 110 1.68 9.94 -17.44
C LEU A 110 1.31 11.41 -17.22
N MET A 111 1.58 12.28 -18.19
CA MET A 111 1.25 13.70 -18.12
C MET A 111 -0.27 13.97 -18.10
N GLN A 112 -1.08 13.12 -18.74
CA GLN A 112 -2.53 13.21 -18.68
C GLN A 112 -3.13 12.52 -17.46
N ALA A 113 -2.54 11.42 -17.02
CA ALA A 113 -3.01 10.64 -15.88
C ALA A 113 -2.96 11.48 -14.59
N ILE A 114 -1.88 12.23 -14.35
CA ILE A 114 -1.78 13.11 -13.18
C ILE A 114 -2.87 14.19 -13.21
N ASP A 115 -3.11 14.84 -14.34
CA ASP A 115 -4.14 15.86 -14.45
C ASP A 115 -5.54 15.29 -14.19
N GLY A 116 -5.79 14.09 -14.70
CA GLY A 116 -7.03 13.35 -14.43
C GLY A 116 -7.23 13.03 -12.95
N SER A 117 -6.19 12.55 -12.26
CA SER A 117 -6.23 12.24 -10.83
C SER A 117 -6.42 13.48 -9.96
N LEU A 118 -5.73 14.58 -10.27
CA LEU A 118 -5.92 15.87 -9.60
C LEU A 118 -7.38 16.35 -9.72
N ALA A 119 -7.96 16.26 -10.93
CA ALA A 119 -9.35 16.65 -11.17
C ALA A 119 -10.34 15.77 -10.38
N ARG A 120 -10.14 14.43 -10.36
CA ARG A 120 -11.01 13.50 -9.62
C ARG A 120 -10.92 13.69 -8.11
N MET A 121 -9.74 13.94 -7.59
CA MET A 121 -9.54 14.18 -6.15
C MET A 121 -9.87 15.62 -5.74
N GLY A 122 -9.94 16.56 -6.69
CA GLY A 122 -10.13 17.99 -6.39
C GLY A 122 -8.97 18.60 -5.59
N LEU A 123 -7.74 18.18 -5.90
CA LEU A 123 -6.51 18.62 -5.25
C LEU A 123 -5.60 19.37 -6.23
N ASP A 124 -4.83 20.34 -5.73
CA ASP A 124 -3.85 21.08 -6.51
C ASP A 124 -2.56 20.27 -6.74
N PHE A 125 -2.21 19.38 -5.79
CA PHE A 125 -1.10 18.47 -5.92
C PHE A 125 -1.35 17.17 -5.12
N ILE A 126 -0.66 16.11 -5.52
CA ILE A 126 -0.62 14.80 -4.83
C ILE A 126 0.74 14.62 -4.19
N ASP A 127 0.80 14.11 -2.97
CA ASP A 127 2.09 13.97 -2.26
C ASP A 127 2.96 12.87 -2.88
N LEU A 128 2.36 11.69 -3.15
CA LEU A 128 3.07 10.53 -3.64
C LEU A 128 2.42 9.99 -4.93
N ILE A 129 3.21 9.82 -5.98
CA ILE A 129 2.75 9.17 -7.20
C ILE A 129 3.61 7.93 -7.50
N TYR A 130 2.97 6.87 -7.99
CA TYR A 130 3.65 5.61 -8.27
C TYR A 130 3.50 5.19 -9.73
N CYS A 131 4.58 4.64 -10.30
CA CYS A 131 4.50 3.76 -11.45
C CYS A 131 3.96 2.41 -10.96
N HIS A 132 2.66 2.14 -11.19
CA HIS A 132 1.92 1.05 -10.56
C HIS A 132 2.41 -0.35 -10.94
N ARG A 133 3.05 -0.49 -12.11
CA ARG A 133 3.75 -1.69 -12.59
C ARG A 133 4.90 -1.27 -13.49
N PRO A 134 5.91 -2.13 -13.70
CA PRO A 134 6.93 -1.87 -14.70
C PRO A 134 6.36 -1.91 -16.11
N ASP A 135 6.90 -1.09 -17.00
CA ASP A 135 6.57 -1.09 -18.43
C ASP A 135 7.82 -1.42 -19.26
N PRO A 136 8.02 -2.68 -19.65
CA PRO A 136 9.19 -3.09 -20.42
C PRO A 136 9.19 -2.55 -21.87
N GLN A 137 8.08 -1.95 -22.33
CA GLN A 137 7.97 -1.39 -23.67
C GLN A 137 8.30 0.10 -23.74
N THR A 138 8.32 0.79 -22.59
CA THR A 138 8.72 2.19 -22.50
C THR A 138 10.16 2.30 -22.01
N PRO A 139 11.05 3.04 -22.71
CA PRO A 139 12.40 3.30 -22.21
C PRO A 139 12.36 3.89 -20.80
N ILE A 140 13.22 3.37 -19.92
CA ILE A 140 13.22 3.77 -18.49
C ILE A 140 13.44 5.28 -18.33
N GLU A 141 14.31 5.87 -19.16
CA GLU A 141 14.59 7.30 -19.14
C GLU A 141 13.36 8.14 -19.48
N GLU A 142 12.48 7.67 -20.38
CA GLU A 142 11.23 8.38 -20.71
C GLU A 142 10.31 8.42 -19.51
N THR A 143 10.11 7.28 -18.84
CA THR A 143 9.30 7.18 -17.62
C THR A 143 9.86 8.07 -16.51
N VAL A 144 11.15 7.94 -16.21
CA VAL A 144 11.83 8.73 -15.16
C VAL A 144 11.74 10.22 -15.45
N ARG A 145 11.97 10.63 -16.69
CA ARG A 145 11.84 12.04 -17.10
C ARG A 145 10.42 12.55 -16.93
N ALA A 146 9.41 11.76 -17.32
CA ALA A 146 8.01 12.14 -17.17
C ALA A 146 7.63 12.35 -15.70
N MET A 147 8.00 11.41 -14.81
CA MET A 147 7.76 11.52 -13.37
C MET A 147 8.47 12.74 -12.77
N SER A 148 9.71 12.99 -13.17
CA SER A 148 10.46 14.18 -12.75
C SER A 148 9.81 15.49 -13.22
N ASP A 149 9.31 15.53 -14.44
CA ASP A 149 8.64 16.72 -14.97
C ASP A 149 7.30 17.00 -14.25
N ILE A 150 6.56 15.96 -13.86
CA ILE A 150 5.34 16.10 -13.03
C ILE A 150 5.67 16.77 -11.70
N ILE A 151 6.77 16.36 -11.04
CA ILE A 151 7.22 16.97 -9.79
C ILE A 151 7.67 18.42 -10.03
N SER A 152 8.45 18.68 -11.08
CA SER A 152 8.91 20.03 -11.44
C SER A 152 7.76 21.00 -11.74
N GLN A 153 6.61 20.48 -12.21
CA GLN A 153 5.38 21.24 -12.41
C GLN A 153 4.58 21.49 -11.12
N GLY A 154 5.02 20.93 -9.99
CA GLY A 154 4.32 21.06 -8.71
C GLY A 154 3.04 20.22 -8.60
N LYS A 155 2.80 19.29 -9.54
CA LYS A 155 1.62 18.41 -9.54
C LYS A 155 1.75 17.23 -8.59
N ALA A 156 2.98 16.84 -8.26
CA ALA A 156 3.30 15.87 -7.24
C ALA A 156 4.57 16.27 -6.48
N LEU A 157 4.80 15.68 -5.30
CA LEU A 157 5.96 16.02 -4.46
C LEU A 157 7.04 14.96 -4.49
N TYR A 158 6.66 13.68 -4.49
CA TYR A 158 7.56 12.53 -4.53
C TYR A 158 7.01 11.47 -5.47
N TRP A 159 7.90 10.66 -6.02
CA TRP A 159 7.51 9.54 -6.86
C TRP A 159 8.25 8.25 -6.50
N GLY A 160 7.66 7.13 -6.86
CA GLY A 160 8.23 5.82 -6.68
C GLY A 160 7.57 4.79 -7.59
N THR A 161 7.78 3.54 -7.26
CA THR A 161 7.39 2.37 -8.04
C THR A 161 6.53 1.41 -7.23
N SER A 162 5.86 0.47 -7.91
CA SER A 162 5.09 -0.59 -7.25
C SER A 162 5.27 -1.89 -8.01
N GLU A 163 5.68 -2.93 -7.29
CA GLU A 163 5.96 -4.27 -7.84
C GLU A 163 7.08 -4.29 -8.90
N TRP A 164 8.01 -3.33 -8.84
CA TRP A 164 9.19 -3.33 -9.70
C TRP A 164 10.28 -4.24 -9.14
N GLY A 165 11.07 -4.86 -10.02
CA GLY A 165 12.27 -5.60 -9.64
C GLY A 165 13.40 -4.67 -9.15
N ALA A 166 14.30 -5.19 -8.32
CA ALA A 166 15.41 -4.41 -7.79
C ALA A 166 16.28 -3.78 -8.89
N ALA A 167 16.52 -4.51 -9.98
CA ALA A 167 17.30 -4.01 -11.11
C ALA A 167 16.61 -2.84 -11.82
N GLU A 168 15.28 -2.88 -11.95
CA GLU A 168 14.48 -1.83 -12.58
C GLU A 168 14.45 -0.56 -11.71
N ILE A 169 14.28 -0.70 -10.39
CA ILE A 169 14.32 0.41 -9.43
C ILE A 169 15.70 1.09 -9.48
N HIS A 170 16.77 0.27 -9.49
CA HIS A 170 18.14 0.76 -9.56
C HIS A 170 18.42 1.49 -10.87
N ALA A 171 17.93 0.95 -12.01
CA ALA A 171 18.04 1.60 -13.31
C ALA A 171 17.32 2.95 -13.35
N ALA A 172 16.11 3.03 -12.80
CA ALA A 172 15.35 4.28 -12.69
C ALA A 172 16.07 5.31 -11.82
N TRP A 173 16.62 4.89 -10.68
CA TRP A 173 17.37 5.76 -9.78
C TRP A 173 18.63 6.30 -10.45
N HIS A 174 19.40 5.44 -11.13
CA HIS A 174 20.62 5.85 -11.85
C HIS A 174 20.32 6.75 -13.05
N ALA A 175 19.23 6.51 -13.79
CA ALA A 175 18.81 7.42 -14.85
C ALA A 175 18.52 8.81 -14.27
N ALA A 176 17.79 8.89 -13.15
CA ALA A 176 17.51 10.14 -12.48
C ALA A 176 18.79 10.83 -11.99
N ASP A 177 19.69 10.08 -11.35
CA ASP A 177 20.97 10.62 -10.83
C ASP A 177 21.85 11.21 -11.95
N ARG A 178 22.02 10.45 -13.03
CA ARG A 178 22.83 10.84 -14.20
C ARG A 178 22.39 12.17 -14.81
N HIS A 179 21.08 12.41 -14.84
CA HIS A 179 20.50 13.56 -15.52
C HIS A 179 20.07 14.69 -14.57
N GLY A 180 20.31 14.57 -13.25
CA GLY A 180 19.86 15.54 -12.26
C GLY A 180 18.35 15.64 -12.14
N TRP A 181 17.63 14.54 -12.41
CA TRP A 181 16.18 14.46 -12.29
C TRP A 181 15.76 14.03 -10.88
N HIS A 182 14.49 14.21 -10.53
CA HIS A 182 13.94 13.72 -9.27
C HIS A 182 13.99 12.19 -9.21
N LYS A 183 14.63 11.67 -8.19
CA LYS A 183 14.84 10.23 -7.98
C LYS A 183 13.59 9.56 -7.40
N PRO A 184 13.33 8.28 -7.71
CA PRO A 184 12.34 7.50 -6.97
C PRO A 184 12.80 7.33 -5.52
N VAL A 185 11.90 7.55 -4.56
CA VAL A 185 12.21 7.50 -3.12
C VAL A 185 11.54 6.32 -2.41
N MET A 186 10.56 5.69 -3.06
CA MET A 186 9.79 4.61 -2.44
C MET A 186 9.39 3.55 -3.45
N GLU A 187 9.15 2.36 -2.92
CA GLU A 187 8.54 1.23 -3.60
C GLU A 187 7.30 0.77 -2.81
N GLN A 188 6.27 0.33 -3.53
CA GLN A 188 5.09 -0.28 -2.92
C GLN A 188 4.99 -1.76 -3.28
N PRO A 189 5.66 -2.66 -2.52
CA PRO A 189 5.61 -4.10 -2.74
C PRO A 189 4.49 -4.75 -1.93
N GLN A 190 4.02 -5.92 -2.39
CA GLN A 190 3.32 -6.85 -1.52
C GLN A 190 4.27 -7.34 -0.42
N TYR A 191 3.81 -7.26 0.86
CA TYR A 191 4.61 -7.80 1.96
C TYR A 191 3.72 -8.31 3.08
N ASN A 192 3.87 -9.57 3.41
CA ASN A 192 3.19 -10.26 4.49
C ASN A 192 3.92 -11.57 4.83
N LEU A 193 3.47 -12.30 5.83
CA LEU A 193 4.10 -13.55 6.31
C LEU A 193 4.31 -14.63 5.24
N PHE A 194 3.57 -14.59 4.13
CA PHE A 194 3.66 -15.56 3.03
C PHE A 194 4.24 -14.95 1.74
N HIS A 195 4.57 -13.66 1.72
CA HIS A 195 5.16 -12.98 0.57
C HIS A 195 6.31 -12.09 1.05
N ARG A 196 7.54 -12.61 1.06
CA ARG A 196 8.67 -12.04 1.80
C ARG A 196 9.89 -11.78 0.96
N GLN A 197 10.15 -12.64 -0.05
CA GLN A 197 11.46 -12.70 -0.73
C GLN A 197 11.86 -11.37 -1.36
N ARG A 198 10.93 -10.67 -1.97
CA ARG A 198 11.20 -9.38 -2.61
C ARG A 198 11.72 -8.35 -1.60
N VAL A 199 11.03 -8.20 -0.49
CA VAL A 199 11.38 -7.22 0.54
C VAL A 199 12.64 -7.62 1.32
N GLU A 200 12.77 -8.89 1.70
CA GLU A 200 13.82 -9.33 2.61
C GLU A 200 15.13 -9.70 1.90
N LYS A 201 15.06 -10.11 0.63
CA LYS A 201 16.23 -10.57 -0.12
C LYS A 201 16.52 -9.71 -1.35
N GLU A 202 15.54 -9.58 -2.25
CA GLU A 202 15.76 -8.90 -3.53
C GLU A 202 16.11 -7.42 -3.33
N TYR A 203 15.40 -6.72 -2.43
CA TYR A 203 15.61 -5.29 -2.17
C TYR A 203 16.71 -5.01 -1.13
N ALA A 204 17.33 -6.01 -0.55
CA ALA A 204 18.28 -5.84 0.56
C ALA A 204 19.36 -4.79 0.29
N LYS A 205 19.91 -4.75 -0.94
CA LYS A 205 20.91 -3.76 -1.33
C LYS A 205 20.32 -2.36 -1.58
N LEU A 206 19.08 -2.26 -2.01
CA LEU A 206 18.46 -0.97 -2.31
C LEU A 206 18.31 -0.09 -1.05
N TYR A 207 18.17 -0.70 0.11
CA TYR A 207 18.06 0.05 1.36
C TYR A 207 19.33 0.82 1.70
N SER A 208 20.50 0.19 1.52
CA SER A 208 21.81 0.83 1.75
C SER A 208 22.23 1.73 0.59
N ASP A 209 22.01 1.29 -0.64
CA ASP A 209 22.59 1.93 -1.83
C ASP A 209 21.85 3.21 -2.23
N ILE A 210 20.52 3.18 -2.11
CA ILE A 210 19.67 4.29 -2.55
C ILE A 210 18.70 4.80 -1.47
N GLY A 211 18.68 4.17 -0.29
CA GLY A 211 17.82 4.57 0.82
C GLY A 211 16.33 4.39 0.55
N LEU A 212 15.96 3.31 -0.15
CA LEU A 212 14.59 3.02 -0.55
C LEU A 212 13.65 2.89 0.65
N GLY A 213 12.53 3.62 0.63
CA GLY A 213 11.43 3.46 1.58
C GLY A 213 10.34 2.52 1.05
N LEU A 214 9.68 1.78 1.95
CA LEU A 214 8.61 0.88 1.56
C LEU A 214 7.25 1.34 2.09
N THR A 215 6.24 1.31 1.20
CA THR A 215 4.83 1.48 1.54
C THR A 215 4.10 0.18 1.19
N THR A 216 4.05 -0.77 2.12
CA THR A 216 3.67 -2.16 1.82
C THR A 216 2.16 -2.35 1.71
N TRP A 217 1.72 -3.15 0.73
CA TRP A 217 0.32 -3.50 0.54
C TRP A 217 0.05 -4.97 0.85
N SER A 218 -1.24 -5.31 1.04
CA SER A 218 -1.73 -6.66 1.39
C SER A 218 -1.06 -7.30 2.63
N PRO A 219 -0.89 -6.56 3.74
CA PRO A 219 -0.20 -7.07 4.93
C PRO A 219 -0.92 -8.26 5.59
N LEU A 220 -2.22 -8.46 5.30
CA LEU A 220 -3.04 -9.58 5.78
C LEU A 220 -3.25 -10.67 4.71
N ALA A 221 -2.45 -10.70 3.63
CA ALA A 221 -2.58 -11.67 2.54
C ALA A 221 -4.05 -11.79 2.08
N SER A 222 -4.67 -10.67 1.67
CA SER A 222 -6.08 -10.58 1.27
C SER A 222 -7.08 -11.08 2.33
N GLY A 223 -6.67 -11.09 3.59
CA GLY A 223 -7.46 -11.51 4.74
C GLY A 223 -7.20 -12.95 5.21
N LEU A 224 -6.30 -13.70 4.56
CA LEU A 224 -5.91 -15.05 4.97
C LEU A 224 -5.37 -15.04 6.42
N LEU A 225 -4.50 -14.10 6.74
CA LEU A 225 -3.87 -13.97 8.04
C LEU A 225 -4.82 -13.55 9.19
N THR A 226 -6.10 -13.34 8.90
CA THR A 226 -7.14 -13.17 9.94
C THR A 226 -7.69 -14.50 10.46
N GLY A 227 -7.37 -15.63 9.81
CA GLY A 227 -7.89 -16.97 10.12
C GLY A 227 -9.32 -17.25 9.63
N LYS A 228 -9.99 -16.28 8.99
CA LYS A 228 -11.41 -16.41 8.58
C LYS A 228 -11.68 -17.44 7.48
N TYR A 229 -10.64 -17.91 6.79
CA TYR A 229 -10.78 -18.89 5.70
C TYR A 229 -10.55 -20.34 6.15
N ALA A 230 -10.29 -20.57 7.42
CA ALA A 230 -10.02 -21.92 7.97
C ALA A 230 -11.18 -22.92 7.74
N SER A 231 -12.43 -22.42 7.70
CA SER A 231 -13.64 -23.24 7.47
C SER A 231 -14.24 -23.05 6.08
N GLY A 232 -13.51 -22.48 5.14
CA GLY A 232 -13.96 -22.21 3.77
C GLY A 232 -14.09 -20.71 3.45
N MET A 233 -14.83 -20.38 2.40
CA MET A 233 -14.99 -19.01 1.88
C MET A 233 -16.16 -18.29 2.57
N PRO A 234 -15.91 -17.31 3.48
CA PRO A 234 -17.00 -16.57 4.11
C PRO A 234 -17.74 -15.68 3.10
N GLU A 235 -19.06 -15.60 3.24
CA GLU A 235 -19.88 -14.66 2.47
C GLU A 235 -19.43 -13.20 2.72
N GLY A 236 -19.43 -12.38 1.67
CA GLY A 236 -18.98 -10.99 1.73
C GLY A 236 -17.47 -10.82 1.89
N SER A 237 -16.68 -11.91 1.94
CA SER A 237 -15.23 -11.84 1.95
C SER A 237 -14.70 -11.42 0.57
N ARG A 238 -13.45 -10.92 0.55
CA ARG A 238 -12.77 -10.53 -0.69
C ARG A 238 -12.69 -11.70 -1.69
N GLY A 239 -12.39 -12.92 -1.24
CA GLY A 239 -12.34 -14.11 -2.08
C GLY A 239 -13.69 -14.55 -2.64
N ALA A 240 -14.81 -14.14 -2.03
CA ALA A 240 -16.15 -14.39 -2.53
C ALA A 240 -16.57 -13.45 -3.69
N MET A 241 -15.87 -12.33 -3.86
CA MET A 241 -16.14 -11.37 -4.94
C MET A 241 -15.80 -11.98 -6.31
N ALA A 242 -16.69 -11.83 -7.30
CA ALA A 242 -16.51 -12.42 -8.62
C ALA A 242 -15.25 -11.96 -9.35
N ASN A 243 -14.89 -10.68 -9.22
CA ASN A 243 -13.71 -10.08 -9.81
C ASN A 243 -12.39 -10.38 -9.05
N MET A 244 -12.45 -11.14 -7.96
CA MET A 244 -11.31 -11.54 -7.13
C MET A 244 -11.11 -13.06 -7.08
N SER A 245 -11.67 -13.79 -8.05
CA SER A 245 -11.62 -15.26 -8.12
C SER A 245 -10.17 -15.80 -8.15
N TYR A 246 -9.23 -15.04 -8.72
CA TYR A 246 -7.81 -15.39 -8.78
C TYR A 246 -7.14 -15.53 -7.40
N LEU A 247 -7.77 -15.02 -6.33
CA LEU A 247 -7.26 -15.17 -4.96
C LEU A 247 -7.69 -16.49 -4.30
N ARG A 248 -8.67 -17.21 -4.86
CA ARG A 248 -9.35 -18.33 -4.15
C ARG A 248 -8.40 -19.45 -3.77
N ASP A 249 -7.56 -19.87 -4.71
CA ASP A 249 -6.65 -21.00 -4.48
C ASP A 249 -5.67 -20.69 -3.33
N ASP A 250 -5.15 -19.47 -3.29
CA ASP A 250 -4.26 -19.01 -2.24
C ASP A 250 -4.98 -18.89 -0.88
N LEU A 251 -6.19 -18.31 -0.87
CA LEU A 251 -6.99 -18.12 0.34
C LEU A 251 -7.51 -19.44 0.93
N LEU A 252 -7.75 -20.45 0.12
CA LEU A 252 -8.21 -21.78 0.54
C LEU A 252 -7.08 -22.80 0.65
N SER A 253 -5.82 -22.39 0.49
CA SER A 253 -4.66 -23.26 0.69
C SER A 253 -4.70 -23.90 2.08
N ALA A 254 -4.76 -25.23 2.14
CA ALA A 254 -4.82 -25.98 3.39
C ALA A 254 -3.58 -25.73 4.25
N ASP A 255 -2.38 -25.71 3.63
CA ASP A 255 -1.11 -25.52 4.32
C ASP A 255 -1.01 -24.12 4.93
N LYS A 256 -1.39 -23.08 4.17
CA LYS A 256 -1.39 -21.70 4.68
C LYS A 256 -2.41 -21.50 5.80
N ASN A 257 -3.63 -22.05 5.66
CA ASN A 257 -4.63 -21.99 6.73
C ASN A 257 -4.18 -22.75 7.99
N ALA A 258 -3.51 -23.90 7.84
CA ALA A 258 -2.92 -24.63 8.97
C ALA A 258 -1.79 -23.83 9.64
N ALA A 259 -0.97 -23.12 8.86
CA ALA A 259 0.04 -22.22 9.41
C ALA A 259 -0.59 -21.05 10.17
N VAL A 260 -1.64 -20.42 9.63
CA VAL A 260 -2.37 -19.34 10.33
C VAL A 260 -2.96 -19.85 11.65
N ALA A 261 -3.50 -21.08 11.69
CA ALA A 261 -3.99 -21.68 12.93
C ALA A 261 -2.87 -21.84 13.98
N LYS A 262 -1.64 -22.16 13.55
CA LYS A 262 -0.47 -22.26 14.45
C LYS A 262 0.02 -20.89 14.96
N LEU A 263 -0.35 -19.78 14.32
CA LEU A 263 -0.05 -18.44 14.83
C LEU A 263 -0.99 -18.03 15.96
N ALA A 264 -2.19 -18.62 16.08
CA ALA A 264 -3.17 -18.24 17.10
C ALA A 264 -2.62 -18.34 18.54
N PRO A 265 -1.95 -19.42 18.98
CA PRO A 265 -1.36 -19.46 20.32
C PRO A 265 -0.32 -18.36 20.57
N ILE A 266 0.47 -17.98 19.56
CA ILE A 266 1.44 -16.87 19.69
C ILE A 266 0.70 -15.54 19.85
N ALA A 267 -0.36 -15.32 19.10
CA ALA A 267 -1.19 -14.13 19.23
C ALA A 267 -1.88 -14.05 20.60
N ASP A 268 -2.40 -15.17 21.11
CA ASP A 268 -3.05 -15.25 22.43
C ASP A 268 -2.06 -14.90 23.56
N GLU A 269 -0.84 -15.42 23.53
CA GLU A 269 0.23 -15.08 24.49
C GLU A 269 0.54 -13.57 24.50
N LEU A 270 0.47 -12.92 23.34
CA LEU A 270 0.69 -11.48 23.20
C LEU A 270 -0.57 -10.64 23.47
N ALA A 271 -1.69 -11.28 23.81
CA ALA A 271 -3.02 -10.68 23.99
C ALA A 271 -3.44 -9.85 22.75
N CYS A 272 -3.33 -10.44 21.56
CA CYS A 272 -3.74 -9.83 20.30
C CYS A 272 -4.41 -10.85 19.36
N SER A 273 -5.03 -10.36 18.27
CA SER A 273 -5.52 -11.23 17.21
C SER A 273 -4.39 -11.61 16.23
N THR A 274 -4.58 -12.70 15.46
CA THR A 274 -3.65 -13.07 14.38
C THR A 274 -3.49 -11.97 13.34
N ALA A 275 -4.55 -11.20 13.06
CA ALA A 275 -4.48 -10.03 12.19
C ALA A 275 -3.57 -8.93 12.77
N GLN A 276 -3.68 -8.63 14.05
CA GLN A 276 -2.81 -7.65 14.72
C GLN A 276 -1.37 -8.13 14.78
N LEU A 277 -1.16 -9.42 15.05
CA LEU A 277 0.17 -10.04 14.99
C LEU A 277 0.82 -9.87 13.61
N ALA A 278 0.08 -10.18 12.55
CA ALA A 278 0.57 -10.07 11.17
C ALA A 278 0.88 -8.61 10.78
N LEU A 279 0.02 -7.66 11.14
CA LEU A 279 0.28 -6.23 10.90
C LEU A 279 1.50 -5.73 11.67
N ALA A 280 1.63 -6.11 12.94
CA ALA A 280 2.78 -5.76 13.77
C ALA A 280 4.08 -6.35 13.22
N TRP A 281 4.02 -7.59 12.71
CA TRP A 281 5.17 -8.24 12.07
C TRP A 281 5.66 -7.47 10.83
N VAL A 282 4.76 -7.06 9.94
CA VAL A 282 5.12 -6.19 8.80
C VAL A 282 5.71 -4.87 9.27
N ALA A 283 5.07 -4.23 10.25
CA ALA A 283 5.51 -2.96 10.82
C ALA A 283 6.84 -3.07 11.59
N LYS A 284 7.22 -4.26 12.07
CA LYS A 284 8.50 -4.51 12.76
C LYS A 284 9.70 -4.36 11.85
N ASN A 285 9.55 -4.57 10.54
CA ASN A 285 10.63 -4.41 9.58
C ASN A 285 11.04 -2.92 9.50
N PRO A 286 12.32 -2.57 9.77
CA PRO A 286 12.78 -1.18 9.81
C PRO A 286 12.75 -0.47 8.46
N HIS A 287 12.73 -1.21 7.34
CA HIS A 287 12.66 -0.66 5.99
C HIS A 287 11.22 -0.35 5.54
N VAL A 288 10.23 -0.83 6.29
CA VAL A 288 8.82 -0.50 6.04
C VAL A 288 8.51 0.86 6.67
N SER A 289 8.32 1.86 5.82
CA SER A 289 7.93 3.21 6.26
C SER A 289 6.48 3.23 6.74
N THR A 290 5.59 2.50 6.04
CA THR A 290 4.19 2.39 6.41
C THR A 290 3.56 1.08 5.91
N VAL A 291 2.60 0.57 6.67
CA VAL A 291 1.80 -0.61 6.33
C VAL A 291 0.42 -0.15 5.88
N ILE A 292 0.11 -0.32 4.60
CA ILE A 292 -1.20 0.06 4.05
C ILE A 292 -2.23 -0.98 4.48
N THR A 293 -3.11 -0.58 5.39
CA THR A 293 -4.22 -1.40 5.85
C THR A 293 -5.49 -1.11 5.06
N GLY A 294 -6.32 -2.11 4.89
CA GLY A 294 -7.66 -1.98 4.30
C GLY A 294 -8.74 -2.22 5.37
N ALA A 295 -9.81 -1.45 5.33
CA ALA A 295 -10.97 -1.66 6.17
C ALA A 295 -12.26 -1.34 5.38
N SER A 296 -13.27 -2.20 5.49
CA SER A 296 -14.61 -1.96 4.95
C SER A 296 -15.61 -1.54 6.04
N LYS A 297 -15.19 -1.57 7.30
CA LYS A 297 -15.98 -1.18 8.49
C LYS A 297 -15.08 -0.48 9.49
N LEU A 298 -15.62 0.49 10.21
CA LEU A 298 -14.91 1.23 11.25
C LEU A 298 -14.31 0.30 12.32
N SER A 299 -15.02 -0.77 12.70
CA SER A 299 -14.51 -1.77 13.64
C SER A 299 -13.25 -2.48 13.19
N GLN A 300 -13.09 -2.70 11.86
CA GLN A 300 -11.86 -3.29 11.31
C GLN A 300 -10.68 -2.30 11.38
N LEU A 301 -10.92 -1.02 11.10
CA LEU A 301 -9.90 0.03 11.30
C LEU A 301 -9.42 0.05 12.74
N GLN A 302 -10.37 0.07 13.71
CA GLN A 302 -10.06 0.07 15.14
C GLN A 302 -9.27 -1.18 15.57
N GLN A 303 -9.64 -2.35 15.04
CA GLN A 303 -8.91 -3.60 15.29
C GLN A 303 -7.49 -3.55 14.72
N ASN A 304 -7.32 -3.05 13.50
CA ASN A 304 -6.00 -2.94 12.86
C ASN A 304 -5.07 -2.00 13.66
N LEU A 305 -5.59 -0.89 14.19
CA LEU A 305 -4.82 0.04 15.04
C LEU A 305 -4.25 -0.63 16.30
N GLY A 306 -4.91 -1.66 16.80
CA GLY A 306 -4.39 -2.45 17.93
C GLY A 306 -3.04 -3.13 17.66
N ALA A 307 -2.64 -3.28 16.38
CA ALA A 307 -1.33 -3.81 16.02
C ALA A 307 -0.17 -2.94 16.55
N LEU A 308 -0.37 -1.63 16.73
CA LEU A 308 0.67 -0.74 17.27
C LEU A 308 1.16 -1.19 18.66
N ALA A 309 0.27 -1.70 19.50
CA ALA A 309 0.61 -2.19 20.84
C ALA A 309 1.36 -3.55 20.82
N VAL A 310 1.43 -4.20 19.67
CA VAL A 310 2.06 -5.52 19.51
C VAL A 310 3.50 -5.40 18.99
N ILE A 311 3.84 -4.33 18.26
CA ILE A 311 5.15 -4.17 17.59
C ILE A 311 6.32 -4.38 18.55
N ASP A 312 6.29 -3.77 19.73
CA ASP A 312 7.37 -3.88 20.71
C ASP A 312 7.37 -5.21 21.47
N LYS A 313 6.26 -5.96 21.45
CA LYS A 313 6.16 -7.30 22.02
C LYS A 313 6.80 -8.39 21.12
N LEU A 314 7.08 -8.07 19.86
CA LEU A 314 7.75 -8.98 18.94
C LEU A 314 9.25 -9.03 19.26
N THR A 315 9.61 -9.83 20.29
CA THR A 315 11.01 -10.14 20.63
C THR A 315 11.63 -11.03 19.57
N PRO A 316 12.98 -11.19 19.54
CA PRO A 316 13.64 -12.14 18.64
C PRO A 316 13.06 -13.56 18.74
N GLU A 317 12.78 -14.04 19.95
CA GLU A 317 12.23 -15.39 20.21
C GLU A 317 10.82 -15.54 19.64
N VAL A 318 10.00 -14.48 19.75
CA VAL A 318 8.65 -14.46 19.14
C VAL A 318 8.77 -14.47 17.61
N MET A 319 9.68 -13.67 17.06
CA MET A 319 9.94 -13.63 15.62
C MET A 319 10.40 -14.99 15.07
N GLU A 320 11.30 -15.68 15.75
CA GLU A 320 11.75 -17.04 15.39
C GLU A 320 10.58 -18.05 15.39
N ARG A 321 9.68 -17.98 16.37
CA ARG A 321 8.48 -18.84 16.41
C ARG A 321 7.52 -18.55 15.25
N ILE A 322 7.33 -17.29 14.89
CA ILE A 322 6.53 -16.91 13.72
C ILE A 322 7.19 -17.44 12.44
N ASP A 323 8.50 -17.28 12.32
CA ASP A 323 9.27 -17.73 11.16
C ASP A 323 9.24 -19.25 11.00
N ALA A 324 9.36 -20.01 12.09
CA ALA A 324 9.25 -21.47 12.05
C ALA A 324 7.91 -21.96 11.47
N VAL A 325 6.85 -21.17 11.63
CA VAL A 325 5.50 -21.50 11.12
C VAL A 325 5.32 -21.03 9.66
N THR A 326 5.85 -19.88 9.30
CA THR A 326 5.46 -19.19 8.05
C THR A 326 6.52 -19.21 6.96
N ALA A 327 7.82 -19.19 7.31
CA ALA A 327 8.91 -19.15 6.34
C ALA A 327 8.94 -20.35 5.35
N PRO A 328 8.58 -21.59 5.73
CA PRO A 328 8.51 -22.71 4.79
C PRO A 328 7.47 -22.53 3.66
N LEU A 329 6.49 -21.65 3.86
CA LEU A 329 5.39 -21.36 2.90
C LEU A 329 5.55 -19.98 2.24
N ALA A 330 6.61 -19.24 2.57
CA ALA A 330 6.83 -17.89 2.07
C ALA A 330 7.50 -17.93 0.68
N ALA A 331 6.94 -17.11 -0.25
CA ALA A 331 7.48 -16.84 -1.58
C ALA A 331 8.25 -15.51 -1.62
#